data_798066f4ad4189da41511d472a727bb9
#
_entry.id   798066f4ad4189da41511d472a727bb9
#
_cell.length_a   1.000
_cell.length_b   1.000
_cell.length_c   1.000
_cell.angle_alpha   90.00
_cell.angle_beta   90.00
_cell.angle_gamma   90.00
#
_symmetry.space_group_name_H-M   'P 1'
#
loop_
_entity.id
_entity.type
_entity.pdbx_description
1 polymer ?
#
loop_
_entity_poly.entity_id
_entity_poly.type
_entity_poly.pdbx_seq_one_letter_code
_entity_poly.pdbx_strand_id
1 'polypeptide(L)'
;MIKPRKPDNEAARLQALHALQILDTEPEASYDDLVGIAAKLCDTPSALISLVDAERQWLKAQRNVCLLSTARDESFCGHTILTPEQVMVVADATADARFQHNPLVTEGGVRFYAGAPLLTREGLPVGTVCVLDSRPRTLQPEQLAALQALSRQVMQLIELRRSSHALALQLRERAWYEQQLLQYQESLESLNAELLEQARTDPLTGLLNRRAFATALMIHAEAAQPGSAPLSVAILDLDYFKSVNDLHGHDKGDEALLALADMLRARLPPESVVARYGGGEFALLLPAMDAAQAMRACERLRQDTSLLQLGVPLTASIGVATLQGRESAEDLLKRADQGLYQAKRAGRDCVSLAA
;
A
#
# COMPACT_ATOMS: atom_id res chain seq x y z
N MET A 1 -37.95 43.60 23.15
CA MET A 1 -37.41 42.71 22.09
C MET A 1 -38.17 41.42 22.08
N ILE A 2 -38.61 40.95 20.91
CA ILE A 2 -39.20 39.65 20.74
C ILE A 2 -38.08 38.68 20.32
N LYS A 3 -37.86 37.65 21.13
CA LYS A 3 -36.84 36.61 20.77
C LYS A 3 -37.33 35.79 19.60
N PRO A 4 -36.42 35.38 18.67
CA PRO A 4 -36.77 34.46 17.61
C PRO A 4 -37.14 33.07 18.18
N ARG A 5 -38.29 32.53 17.78
CA ARG A 5 -38.64 31.15 18.16
C ARG A 5 -37.71 30.15 17.50
N LYS A 6 -37.58 28.98 18.08
CA LYS A 6 -36.90 27.86 17.40
C LYS A 6 -37.86 27.27 16.36
N PRO A 7 -37.41 26.94 15.13
CA PRO A 7 -38.22 26.26 14.10
C PRO A 7 -38.68 24.89 14.60
N ASP A 8 -39.79 24.37 14.08
CA ASP A 8 -40.31 23.05 14.47
C ASP A 8 -39.36 21.91 14.11
N ASN A 9 -38.50 22.10 13.07
CA ASN A 9 -37.48 21.16 12.62
C ASN A 9 -36.08 21.48 13.15
N GLU A 10 -35.94 22.18 14.26
CA GLU A 10 -34.69 22.68 14.83
C GLU A 10 -33.62 21.60 14.96
N ALA A 11 -33.97 20.39 15.41
CA ALA A 11 -33.01 19.30 15.54
C ALA A 11 -32.38 18.90 14.21
N ALA A 12 -33.20 18.77 13.16
CA ALA A 12 -32.70 18.44 11.80
C ALA A 12 -31.87 19.59 11.22
N ARG A 13 -32.29 20.83 11.45
CA ARG A 13 -31.57 22.04 11.03
C ARG A 13 -30.17 22.12 11.68
N LEU A 14 -30.05 21.90 12.97
CA LEU A 14 -28.77 21.90 13.68
C LEU A 14 -27.89 20.73 13.22
N GLN A 15 -28.45 19.55 13.02
CA GLN A 15 -27.71 18.43 12.47
C GLN A 15 -27.14 18.74 11.10
N ALA A 16 -27.94 19.39 10.21
CA ALA A 16 -27.49 19.81 8.89
C ALA A 16 -26.39 20.88 8.99
N LEU A 17 -26.53 21.86 9.88
CA LEU A 17 -25.52 22.89 10.11
C LEU A 17 -24.19 22.27 10.58
N HIS A 18 -24.21 21.38 11.54
CA HIS A 18 -23.00 20.73 12.06
C HIS A 18 -22.34 19.83 11.00
N ALA A 19 -23.15 19.17 10.16
CA ALA A 19 -22.65 18.34 9.06
C ALA A 19 -21.88 19.16 7.99
N LEU A 20 -22.11 20.47 7.90
CA LEU A 20 -21.37 21.37 7.00
C LEU A 20 -19.92 21.62 7.45
N GLN A 21 -19.60 21.37 8.73
CA GLN A 21 -18.25 21.57 9.30
C GLN A 21 -17.67 22.95 9.03
N ILE A 22 -18.51 24.00 9.07
CA ILE A 22 -18.17 25.38 8.78
C ILE A 22 -18.00 26.23 10.04
N LEU A 23 -18.66 25.85 11.14
CA LEU A 23 -18.56 26.59 12.40
C LEU A 23 -17.14 26.57 12.95
N ASP A 24 -16.74 27.69 13.55
CA ASP A 24 -15.44 27.89 14.21
C ASP A 24 -14.22 27.65 13.28
N THR A 25 -14.42 27.79 11.96
CA THR A 25 -13.33 27.71 10.97
C THR A 25 -12.67 29.07 10.77
N GLU A 26 -11.39 29.02 10.34
CA GLU A 26 -10.60 30.20 10.03
C GLU A 26 -11.29 31.09 8.97
N PRO A 27 -11.01 32.41 8.94
CA PRO A 27 -11.44 33.31 7.87
C PRO A 27 -10.93 32.85 6.50
N GLU A 28 -11.75 33.03 5.48
CA GLU A 28 -11.41 32.69 4.09
C GLU A 28 -11.83 33.82 3.15
N ALA A 29 -10.88 34.33 2.34
CA ALA A 29 -11.08 35.47 1.45
C ALA A 29 -12.31 35.34 0.51
N SER A 30 -12.64 34.13 0.10
CA SER A 30 -13.79 33.83 -0.76
C SER A 30 -15.14 34.24 -0.12
N TYR A 31 -15.30 34.14 1.20
CA TYR A 31 -16.49 34.57 1.91
C TYR A 31 -16.45 36.07 2.15
N ASP A 32 -15.27 36.67 2.40
CA ASP A 32 -15.09 38.10 2.57
C ASP A 32 -15.42 38.85 1.27
N ASP A 33 -15.02 38.31 0.10
CA ASP A 33 -15.36 38.82 -1.20
C ASP A 33 -16.89 38.86 -1.41
N LEU A 34 -17.60 37.79 -1.08
CA LEU A 34 -19.06 37.70 -1.22
C LEU A 34 -19.77 38.71 -0.30
N VAL A 35 -19.28 38.90 0.93
CA VAL A 35 -19.77 39.94 1.84
C VAL A 35 -19.50 41.35 1.24
N GLY A 36 -18.32 41.57 0.65
CA GLY A 36 -17.99 42.81 -0.04
C GLY A 36 -18.92 43.12 -1.21
N ILE A 37 -19.27 42.08 -2.00
CA ILE A 37 -20.23 42.20 -3.11
C ILE A 37 -21.63 42.49 -2.59
N ALA A 38 -22.10 41.80 -1.56
CA ALA A 38 -23.42 42.04 -0.96
C ALA A 38 -23.60 43.49 -0.50
N ALA A 39 -22.60 44.01 0.22
CA ALA A 39 -22.60 45.39 0.69
C ALA A 39 -22.70 46.40 -0.48
N LYS A 40 -21.91 46.19 -1.56
CA LYS A 40 -21.94 47.07 -2.76
C LYS A 40 -23.25 46.96 -3.52
N LEU A 41 -23.81 45.79 -3.73
CA LEU A 41 -25.06 45.60 -4.48
C LEU A 41 -26.26 46.23 -3.76
N CYS A 42 -26.28 46.16 -2.43
CA CYS A 42 -27.34 46.72 -1.62
C CYS A 42 -27.08 48.20 -1.20
N ASP A 43 -25.94 48.76 -1.60
CA ASP A 43 -25.49 50.12 -1.21
C ASP A 43 -25.52 50.30 0.32
N THR A 44 -25.01 49.32 1.06
CA THR A 44 -24.99 49.30 2.55
C THR A 44 -23.55 49.30 3.06
N PRO A 45 -23.27 49.92 4.22
CA PRO A 45 -21.93 49.96 4.78
C PRO A 45 -21.50 48.57 5.31
N SER A 46 -22.45 47.75 5.79
CA SER A 46 -22.17 46.51 6.48
C SER A 46 -22.88 45.32 5.84
N ALA A 47 -22.20 44.16 5.81
CA ALA A 47 -22.77 42.93 5.35
C ALA A 47 -22.11 41.74 6.13
N LEU A 48 -22.83 40.65 6.25
CA LEU A 48 -22.41 39.45 7.00
C LEU A 48 -22.82 38.18 6.28
N ILE A 49 -22.00 37.13 6.48
CA ILE A 49 -22.42 35.75 6.34
C ILE A 49 -22.47 35.17 7.73
N SER A 50 -23.66 34.79 8.18
CA SER A 50 -23.89 34.27 9.54
C SER A 50 -24.52 32.91 9.51
N LEU A 51 -24.17 32.09 10.49
CA LEU A 51 -24.74 30.77 10.74
C LEU A 51 -25.42 30.76 12.11
N VAL A 52 -26.64 30.25 12.16
CA VAL A 52 -27.47 30.27 13.38
C VAL A 52 -27.36 28.91 14.07
N ASP A 53 -26.53 28.85 15.09
CA ASP A 53 -26.34 27.68 15.96
C ASP A 53 -27.39 27.59 17.05
N ALA A 54 -27.25 26.65 17.96
CA ALA A 54 -28.24 26.38 19.04
C ALA A 54 -28.52 27.62 19.90
N GLU A 55 -27.47 28.31 20.37
CA GLU A 55 -27.57 29.43 21.32
C GLU A 55 -26.84 30.68 20.82
N ARG A 56 -26.14 30.60 19.69
CA ARG A 56 -25.38 31.72 19.11
C ARG A 56 -25.64 31.87 17.62
N GLN A 57 -25.42 33.08 17.13
CA GLN A 57 -25.18 33.39 15.74
C GLN A 57 -23.67 33.51 15.57
N TRP A 58 -23.06 32.68 14.73
CA TRP A 58 -21.63 32.73 14.42
C TRP A 58 -21.41 33.36 13.05
N LEU A 59 -20.38 34.21 12.92
CA LEU A 59 -20.10 34.98 11.70
C LEU A 59 -18.93 34.36 10.94
N LYS A 60 -19.21 33.83 9.76
CA LYS A 60 -18.17 33.26 8.87
C LYS A 60 -17.38 34.37 8.17
N ALA A 61 -18.05 35.42 7.75
CA ALA A 61 -17.45 36.59 7.12
C ALA A 61 -18.23 37.87 7.47
N GLN A 62 -17.54 38.99 7.51
CA GLN A 62 -18.14 40.27 7.91
C GLN A 62 -17.43 41.47 7.30
N ARG A 63 -18.20 42.53 7.10
CA ARG A 63 -17.71 43.83 6.67
C ARG A 63 -18.26 44.91 7.61
N ASN A 64 -17.36 45.78 8.14
CA ASN A 64 -17.66 46.85 9.07
C ASN A 64 -18.46 46.45 10.33
N VAL A 65 -18.19 45.22 10.80
CA VAL A 65 -18.72 44.70 12.08
C VAL A 65 -17.54 44.01 12.79
N CYS A 66 -17.35 44.29 14.07
CA CYS A 66 -16.22 43.77 14.84
C CYS A 66 -16.66 42.71 15.85
N LEU A 67 -17.50 41.76 15.45
CA LEU A 67 -18.01 40.68 16.29
C LEU A 67 -17.78 39.33 15.63
N LEU A 68 -17.35 38.33 16.37
CA LEU A 68 -17.23 36.96 15.86
C LEU A 68 -18.53 36.15 16.08
N SER A 69 -19.28 36.49 17.09
CA SER A 69 -20.57 35.86 17.40
C SER A 69 -21.45 36.79 18.23
N THR A 70 -22.75 36.55 18.20
CA THR A 70 -23.75 37.20 19.08
C THR A 70 -24.68 36.14 19.66
N ALA A 71 -25.42 36.50 20.72
CA ALA A 71 -26.48 35.63 21.23
C ALA A 71 -27.55 35.42 20.13
N ARG A 72 -28.03 34.19 19.99
CA ARG A 72 -29.10 33.87 19.03
C ARG A 72 -30.35 34.67 19.28
N ASP A 73 -30.71 34.86 20.55
CA ASP A 73 -31.90 35.57 20.99
C ASP A 73 -31.95 37.04 20.54
N GLU A 74 -30.78 37.64 20.29
CA GLU A 74 -30.64 39.04 19.83
C GLU A 74 -30.51 39.13 18.32
N SER A 75 -30.38 38.01 17.59
CA SER A 75 -30.06 38.04 16.19
C SER A 75 -31.24 38.27 15.28
N PHE A 76 -31.12 39.21 14.34
CA PHE A 76 -32.05 39.34 13.20
C PHE A 76 -32.09 38.07 12.35
N CYS A 77 -30.95 37.43 12.16
CA CYS A 77 -30.81 36.19 11.39
C CYS A 77 -31.60 35.01 12.00
N GLY A 78 -31.75 34.98 13.33
CA GLY A 78 -32.64 34.03 14.03
C GLY A 78 -34.11 34.17 13.63
N HIS A 79 -34.56 35.38 13.28
CA HIS A 79 -35.89 35.63 12.74
C HIS A 79 -35.95 35.32 11.23
N THR A 80 -34.88 35.59 10.46
CA THR A 80 -34.83 35.32 9.03
C THR A 80 -34.98 33.81 8.73
N ILE A 81 -34.37 32.97 9.49
CA ILE A 81 -34.44 31.50 9.27
C ILE A 81 -35.85 30.91 9.49
N LEU A 82 -36.78 31.68 10.07
CA LEU A 82 -38.16 31.24 10.26
C LEU A 82 -39.03 31.40 9.00
N THR A 83 -38.56 32.17 8.02
CA THR A 83 -39.24 32.39 6.75
C THR A 83 -38.26 32.09 5.59
N PRO A 84 -37.92 30.79 5.39
CA PRO A 84 -36.84 30.40 4.49
C PRO A 84 -37.09 30.72 3.00
N GLU A 85 -38.33 31.01 2.64
CA GLU A 85 -38.75 31.17 1.25
C GLU A 85 -38.50 32.59 0.71
N GLN A 86 -38.20 33.57 1.58
CA GLN A 86 -38.07 34.95 1.20
C GLN A 86 -36.95 35.69 1.95
N VAL A 87 -36.51 36.79 1.36
CA VAL A 87 -35.60 37.73 2.04
C VAL A 87 -36.40 38.48 3.11
N MET A 88 -35.96 38.39 4.35
CA MET A 88 -36.54 39.21 5.42
C MET A 88 -35.98 40.65 5.29
N VAL A 89 -36.87 41.66 5.20
CA VAL A 89 -36.51 43.07 5.17
C VAL A 89 -37.10 43.80 6.35
N VAL A 90 -36.25 44.53 7.07
CA VAL A 90 -36.62 45.45 8.16
C VAL A 90 -36.16 46.82 7.74
N ALA A 91 -37.08 47.65 7.19
CA ALA A 91 -36.79 48.98 6.66
C ALA A 91 -36.34 49.96 7.73
N ASP A 92 -36.94 49.92 8.89
CA ASP A 92 -36.54 50.66 10.12
C ASP A 92 -36.77 49.83 11.37
N ALA A 93 -35.68 49.32 11.95
CA ALA A 93 -35.72 48.43 13.13
C ALA A 93 -36.27 49.12 14.38
N THR A 94 -36.24 50.45 14.46
CA THR A 94 -36.84 51.19 15.60
C THR A 94 -38.36 51.27 15.50
N ALA A 95 -38.96 51.06 14.35
CA ALA A 95 -40.39 51.01 14.12
C ALA A 95 -40.93 49.55 14.11
N ASP A 96 -40.07 48.55 14.07
CA ASP A 96 -40.45 47.15 14.05
C ASP A 96 -40.58 46.58 15.49
N ALA A 97 -41.77 46.12 15.83
CA ALA A 97 -42.09 45.62 17.18
C ALA A 97 -41.18 44.46 17.65
N ARG A 98 -40.58 43.70 16.71
CA ARG A 98 -39.66 42.61 17.02
C ARG A 98 -38.31 43.14 17.52
N PHE A 99 -37.86 44.29 17.01
CA PHE A 99 -36.49 44.78 17.14
C PHE A 99 -36.32 46.09 17.87
N GLN A 100 -37.36 46.92 18.07
CA GLN A 100 -37.29 48.27 18.68
C GLN A 100 -36.57 48.30 20.06
N HIS A 101 -36.56 47.24 20.80
CA HIS A 101 -35.87 47.09 22.10
C HIS A 101 -34.67 46.13 22.01
N ASN A 102 -34.18 45.80 20.84
CA ASN A 102 -33.02 44.92 20.66
C ASN A 102 -31.72 45.72 20.92
N PRO A 103 -30.75 45.17 21.71
CA PRO A 103 -29.46 45.83 21.97
C PRO A 103 -28.72 46.24 20.69
N LEU A 104 -28.79 45.48 19.59
CA LEU A 104 -28.21 45.85 18.32
C LEU A 104 -28.84 47.13 17.70
N VAL A 105 -30.08 47.45 18.05
CA VAL A 105 -30.79 48.66 17.64
C VAL A 105 -30.55 49.82 18.62
N THR A 106 -30.72 49.56 19.91
CA THR A 106 -30.69 50.63 20.94
C THR A 106 -29.27 51.10 21.27
N GLU A 107 -28.30 50.19 21.24
CA GLU A 107 -26.89 50.44 21.55
C GLU A 107 -26.01 50.32 20.32
N GLY A 108 -26.26 49.34 19.44
CA GLY A 108 -25.51 49.11 18.22
C GLY A 108 -25.88 50.00 17.03
N GLY A 109 -26.99 50.74 17.12
CA GLY A 109 -27.41 51.69 16.11
C GLY A 109 -27.91 51.11 14.77
N VAL A 110 -28.23 49.84 14.71
CA VAL A 110 -28.77 49.17 13.52
C VAL A 110 -30.20 49.68 13.26
N ARG A 111 -30.43 50.30 12.09
CA ARG A 111 -31.75 50.80 11.67
C ARG A 111 -32.34 49.97 10.53
N PHE A 112 -31.52 49.47 9.65
CA PHE A 112 -31.91 48.66 8.48
C PHE A 112 -31.29 47.29 8.54
N TYR A 113 -32.06 46.26 8.15
CA TYR A 113 -31.60 44.89 7.97
C TYR A 113 -32.29 44.29 6.74
N ALA A 114 -31.54 43.56 5.91
CA ALA A 114 -32.10 42.63 4.92
C ALA A 114 -31.27 41.36 4.90
N GLY A 115 -31.92 40.22 5.03
CA GLY A 115 -31.24 38.90 5.12
C GLY A 115 -31.88 37.84 4.21
N ALA A 116 -31.09 37.22 3.37
CA ALA A 116 -31.46 36.06 2.56
C ALA A 116 -31.02 34.78 3.28
N PRO A 117 -31.91 33.80 3.51
CA PRO A 117 -31.58 32.57 4.21
C PRO A 117 -30.62 31.69 3.40
N LEU A 118 -29.69 31.03 4.10
CA LEU A 118 -28.81 30.00 3.57
C LEU A 118 -29.52 28.66 3.72
N LEU A 119 -29.88 28.04 2.61
CA LEU A 119 -30.65 26.80 2.57
C LEU A 119 -29.78 25.63 2.16
N THR A 120 -29.82 24.53 2.89
CA THR A 120 -29.25 23.26 2.45
C THR A 120 -30.04 22.70 1.24
N ARG A 121 -29.56 21.62 0.63
CA ARG A 121 -30.29 20.96 -0.47
C ARG A 121 -31.66 20.41 -0.05
N GLU A 122 -31.81 20.08 1.24
CA GLU A 122 -33.05 19.64 1.85
C GLU A 122 -33.98 20.80 2.24
N GLY A 123 -33.57 22.04 1.98
CA GLY A 123 -34.35 23.24 2.27
C GLY A 123 -34.25 23.69 3.76
N LEU A 124 -33.29 23.19 4.52
CA LEU A 124 -33.10 23.56 5.93
C LEU A 124 -32.33 24.89 6.03
N PRO A 125 -32.87 25.94 6.72
CA PRO A 125 -32.23 27.23 6.85
C PRO A 125 -31.14 27.20 7.94
N VAL A 126 -29.88 27.25 7.55
CA VAL A 126 -28.71 27.12 8.48
C VAL A 126 -28.11 28.47 8.86
N GLY A 127 -28.46 29.54 8.14
CA GLY A 127 -27.91 30.87 8.38
C GLY A 127 -28.45 31.90 7.39
N THR A 128 -27.73 33.01 7.20
CA THR A 128 -28.12 34.09 6.31
C THR A 128 -26.91 34.78 5.66
N VAL A 129 -27.11 35.32 4.45
CA VAL A 129 -26.34 36.46 3.95
C VAL A 129 -27.16 37.69 4.20
N CYS A 130 -26.64 38.65 4.93
CA CYS A 130 -27.40 39.83 5.30
C CYS A 130 -26.58 41.10 5.18
N VAL A 131 -27.32 42.21 5.00
CA VAL A 131 -26.81 43.59 4.93
C VAL A 131 -27.48 44.43 5.99
N LEU A 132 -26.73 45.38 6.55
CA LEU A 132 -27.19 46.28 7.60
C LEU A 132 -26.76 47.72 7.36
N ASP A 133 -27.56 48.66 7.88
CA ASP A 133 -27.21 50.09 7.91
C ASP A 133 -27.71 50.73 9.22
N SER A 134 -27.06 51.81 9.60
CA SER A 134 -27.50 52.73 10.69
C SER A 134 -28.57 53.73 10.23
N ARG A 135 -29.03 53.67 9.00
CA ARG A 135 -30.10 54.50 8.43
C ARG A 135 -31.21 53.62 7.88
N PRO A 136 -32.49 54.03 7.99
CA PRO A 136 -33.60 53.32 7.36
C PRO A 136 -33.37 53.26 5.83
N ARG A 137 -33.71 52.10 5.21
CA ARG A 137 -33.57 51.85 3.77
C ARG A 137 -34.72 51.03 3.22
N THR A 138 -34.84 51.08 1.88
CA THR A 138 -35.71 50.21 1.10
C THR A 138 -34.86 49.59 -0.01
N LEU A 139 -34.92 48.25 -0.18
CA LEU A 139 -34.23 47.60 -1.30
C LEU A 139 -35.14 47.51 -2.51
N GLN A 140 -34.54 47.65 -3.69
CA GLN A 140 -35.20 47.40 -4.97
C GLN A 140 -35.34 45.89 -5.21
N PRO A 141 -36.30 45.46 -6.04
CA PRO A 141 -36.48 44.03 -6.37
C PRO A 141 -35.20 43.32 -6.87
N GLU A 142 -34.39 44.06 -7.66
CA GLU A 142 -33.12 43.56 -8.21
C GLU A 142 -32.08 43.33 -7.11
N GLN A 143 -32.06 44.15 -6.06
CA GLN A 143 -31.18 43.99 -4.90
C GLN A 143 -31.58 42.77 -4.03
N LEU A 144 -32.91 42.56 -3.87
CA LEU A 144 -33.43 41.38 -3.20
C LEU A 144 -33.07 40.08 -3.95
N ALA A 145 -33.25 40.12 -5.28
CA ALA A 145 -32.89 38.98 -6.14
C ALA A 145 -31.37 38.70 -6.11
N ALA A 146 -30.56 39.76 -6.09
CA ALA A 146 -29.11 39.64 -5.95
C ALA A 146 -28.69 39.03 -4.61
N LEU A 147 -29.31 39.44 -3.50
CA LEU A 147 -29.04 38.90 -2.18
C LEU A 147 -29.43 37.41 -2.07
N GLN A 148 -30.55 37.01 -2.68
CA GLN A 148 -30.92 35.60 -2.82
C GLN A 148 -29.93 34.80 -3.68
N ALA A 149 -29.43 35.40 -4.77
CA ALA A 149 -28.42 34.72 -5.59
C ALA A 149 -27.12 34.52 -4.81
N LEU A 150 -26.67 35.52 -4.07
CA LEU A 150 -25.49 35.41 -3.20
C LEU A 150 -25.66 34.35 -2.12
N SER A 151 -26.85 34.23 -1.51
CA SER A 151 -27.10 33.17 -0.50
C SER A 151 -26.92 31.78 -1.08
N ARG A 152 -27.38 31.57 -2.33
CA ARG A 152 -27.13 30.30 -3.04
C ARG A 152 -25.66 30.05 -3.31
N GLN A 153 -24.90 31.07 -3.71
CA GLN A 153 -23.46 30.97 -3.96
C GLN A 153 -22.68 30.66 -2.67
N VAL A 154 -23.05 31.32 -1.56
CA VAL A 154 -22.47 31.00 -0.24
C VAL A 154 -22.70 29.53 0.13
N MET A 155 -23.92 29.02 -0.04
CA MET A 155 -24.21 27.61 0.26
C MET A 155 -23.41 26.65 -0.64
N GLN A 156 -23.32 26.95 -1.94
CA GLN A 156 -22.49 26.13 -2.85
C GLN A 156 -21.02 26.12 -2.42
N LEU A 157 -20.49 27.27 -2.01
CA LEU A 157 -19.12 27.38 -1.53
C LEU A 157 -18.88 26.58 -0.25
N ILE A 158 -19.83 26.60 0.71
CA ILE A 158 -19.77 25.81 1.95
C ILE A 158 -19.79 24.31 1.61
N GLU A 159 -20.67 23.86 0.71
CA GLU A 159 -20.74 22.46 0.29
C GLU A 159 -19.48 22.01 -0.45
N LEU A 160 -18.94 22.85 -1.33
CA LEU A 160 -17.69 22.56 -2.03
C LEU A 160 -16.52 22.41 -1.06
N ARG A 161 -16.41 23.33 -0.08
CA ARG A 161 -15.40 23.28 0.98
C ARG A 161 -15.48 21.95 1.73
N ARG A 162 -16.68 21.55 2.16
CA ARG A 162 -16.90 20.27 2.86
C ARG A 162 -16.46 19.08 2.02
N SER A 163 -16.87 19.06 0.74
CA SER A 163 -16.53 17.96 -0.19
C SER A 163 -15.03 17.90 -0.46
N SER A 164 -14.38 19.03 -0.63
CA SER A 164 -12.93 19.12 -0.83
C SER A 164 -12.16 18.59 0.39
N HIS A 165 -12.60 18.96 1.60
CA HIS A 165 -11.98 18.46 2.84
C HIS A 165 -12.16 16.96 3.01
N ALA A 166 -13.35 16.42 2.76
CA ALA A 166 -13.61 14.99 2.80
C ALA A 166 -12.76 14.21 1.79
N LEU A 167 -12.65 14.73 0.56
CA LEU A 167 -11.80 14.12 -0.48
C LEU A 167 -10.32 14.12 -0.07
N ALA A 168 -9.84 15.23 0.50
CA ALA A 168 -8.45 15.32 0.97
C ALA A 168 -8.12 14.28 2.05
N LEU A 169 -9.06 14.01 2.97
CA LEU A 169 -8.91 12.94 3.98
C LEU A 169 -8.86 11.56 3.33
N GLN A 170 -9.77 11.27 2.39
CA GLN A 170 -9.79 9.99 1.68
C GLN A 170 -8.49 9.74 0.88
N LEU A 171 -7.97 10.78 0.22
CA LEU A 171 -6.71 10.68 -0.52
C LEU A 171 -5.52 10.38 0.40
N ARG A 172 -5.47 10.98 1.60
CA ARG A 172 -4.43 10.70 2.61
C ARG A 172 -4.52 9.25 3.11
N GLU A 173 -5.72 8.80 3.41
CA GLU A 173 -5.96 7.43 3.86
C GLU A 173 -5.55 6.42 2.78
N ARG A 174 -5.95 6.67 1.53
CA ARG A 174 -5.57 5.84 0.38
C ARG A 174 -4.05 5.77 0.20
N ALA A 175 -3.36 6.91 0.26
CA ALA A 175 -1.90 6.95 0.13
C ALA A 175 -1.20 6.15 1.24
N TRP A 176 -1.74 6.18 2.46
CA TRP A 176 -1.24 5.37 3.56
C TRP A 176 -1.41 3.86 3.29
N TYR A 177 -2.59 3.42 2.81
CA TYR A 177 -2.81 2.01 2.45
C TYR A 177 -1.92 1.56 1.30
N GLU A 178 -1.73 2.39 0.26
CA GLU A 178 -0.84 2.08 -0.85
C GLU A 178 0.61 1.87 -0.37
N GLN A 179 1.09 2.69 0.55
CA GLN A 179 2.42 2.53 1.14
C GLN A 179 2.54 1.23 1.95
N GLN A 180 1.53 0.86 2.73
CA GLN A 180 1.51 -0.40 3.48
C GLN A 180 1.53 -1.61 2.54
N LEU A 181 0.76 -1.59 1.46
CA LEU A 181 0.73 -2.68 0.48
C LEU A 181 2.10 -2.90 -0.18
N LEU A 182 2.82 -1.83 -0.53
CA LEU A 182 4.17 -1.94 -1.08
C LEU A 182 5.13 -2.60 -0.10
N GLN A 183 5.10 -2.23 1.19
CA GLN A 183 5.94 -2.84 2.22
C GLN A 183 5.62 -4.34 2.41
N TYR A 184 4.34 -4.71 2.39
CA TYR A 184 3.94 -6.12 2.46
C TYR A 184 4.42 -6.91 1.24
N GLN A 185 4.32 -6.33 0.05
CA GLN A 185 4.80 -6.98 -1.17
C GLN A 185 6.30 -7.24 -1.11
N GLU A 186 7.12 -6.26 -0.74
CA GLU A 186 8.57 -6.40 -0.58
C GLU A 186 8.92 -7.50 0.44
N SER A 187 8.19 -7.53 1.57
CA SER A 187 8.39 -8.56 2.60
C SER A 187 8.06 -9.96 2.08
N LEU A 188 6.95 -10.11 1.33
CA LEU A 188 6.57 -11.39 0.74
C LEU A 188 7.56 -11.85 -0.33
N GLU A 189 8.07 -10.96 -1.16
CA GLU A 189 9.08 -11.28 -2.17
C GLU A 189 10.39 -11.73 -1.51
N SER A 190 10.83 -11.05 -0.45
CA SER A 190 12.00 -11.44 0.33
C SER A 190 11.85 -12.83 0.97
N LEU A 191 10.70 -13.06 1.63
CA LEU A 191 10.40 -14.35 2.25
C LEU A 191 10.31 -15.47 1.22
N ASN A 192 9.71 -15.21 0.06
CA ASN A 192 9.61 -16.18 -1.02
C ASN A 192 10.99 -16.52 -1.61
N ALA A 193 11.87 -15.53 -1.77
CA ALA A 193 13.24 -15.76 -2.21
C ALA A 193 14.03 -16.63 -1.20
N GLU A 194 13.87 -16.37 0.10
CA GLU A 194 14.49 -17.18 1.16
C GLU A 194 13.96 -18.64 1.15
N LEU A 195 12.65 -18.82 1.05
CA LEU A 195 12.03 -20.13 0.95
C LEU A 195 12.47 -20.91 -0.29
N LEU A 196 12.62 -20.22 -1.43
CA LEU A 196 13.14 -20.82 -2.66
C LEU A 196 14.59 -21.25 -2.49
N GLU A 197 15.44 -20.46 -1.84
CA GLU A 197 16.83 -20.83 -1.59
C GLU A 197 16.92 -21.99 -0.60
N GLN A 198 16.16 -22.01 0.47
CA GLN A 198 16.07 -23.17 1.40
C GLN A 198 15.55 -24.42 0.69
N ALA A 199 14.63 -24.26 -0.27
CA ALA A 199 14.10 -25.37 -1.07
C ALA A 199 15.07 -25.90 -2.14
N ARG A 200 16.24 -25.26 -2.37
CA ARG A 200 17.25 -25.66 -3.37
C ARG A 200 18.40 -26.46 -2.81
N THR A 201 18.65 -26.37 -1.53
CA THR A 201 19.79 -27.03 -0.87
C THR A 201 19.36 -28.25 -0.07
N ASP A 202 20.30 -29.18 0.13
CA ASP A 202 20.18 -30.27 1.07
C ASP A 202 20.55 -29.75 2.49
N PRO A 203 19.69 -29.94 3.48
CA PRO A 203 19.88 -29.32 4.81
C PRO A 203 21.08 -29.88 5.58
N LEU A 204 21.54 -31.07 5.28
CA LEU A 204 22.72 -31.67 5.94
C LEU A 204 24.01 -31.14 5.30
N THR A 205 24.14 -31.24 3.98
CA THR A 205 25.42 -31.01 3.29
C THR A 205 25.55 -29.57 2.76
N GLY A 206 24.45 -28.80 2.69
CA GLY A 206 24.39 -27.48 2.06
C GLY A 206 24.68 -27.48 0.56
N LEU A 207 24.80 -28.65 -0.08
CA LEU A 207 24.86 -28.82 -1.52
C LEU A 207 23.48 -28.58 -2.14
N LEU A 208 23.41 -28.42 -3.46
CA LEU A 208 22.14 -28.44 -4.13
C LEU A 208 21.41 -29.76 -3.86
N ASN A 209 20.09 -29.69 -3.75
CA ASN A 209 19.27 -30.89 -3.69
C ASN A 209 18.96 -31.41 -5.11
N ARG A 210 18.37 -32.60 -5.19
CA ARG A 210 18.00 -33.29 -6.44
C ARG A 210 17.20 -32.39 -7.40
N ARG A 211 16.25 -31.58 -6.87
CA ARG A 211 15.39 -30.70 -7.69
C ARG A 211 16.20 -29.55 -8.30
N ALA A 212 17.04 -28.91 -7.51
CA ALA A 212 17.90 -27.82 -7.98
C ALA A 212 18.94 -28.32 -8.98
N PHE A 213 19.48 -29.51 -8.78
CA PHE A 213 20.37 -30.15 -9.75
C PHE A 213 19.69 -30.41 -11.10
N ALA A 214 18.48 -30.95 -11.10
CA ALA A 214 17.73 -31.18 -12.35
C ALA A 214 17.49 -29.90 -13.12
N THR A 215 17.17 -28.79 -12.44
CA THR A 215 17.04 -27.48 -13.06
C THR A 215 18.36 -26.99 -13.65
N ALA A 216 19.47 -27.10 -12.92
CA ALA A 216 20.79 -26.70 -13.41
C ALA A 216 21.21 -27.56 -14.62
N LEU A 217 20.97 -28.85 -14.58
CA LEU A 217 21.26 -29.74 -15.68
C LEU A 217 20.49 -29.39 -16.97
N MET A 218 19.20 -29.09 -16.85
CA MET A 218 18.37 -28.63 -17.99
C MET A 218 18.96 -27.38 -18.65
N ILE A 219 19.28 -26.36 -17.84
CA ILE A 219 19.81 -25.07 -18.30
C ILE A 219 21.13 -25.29 -19.07
N HIS A 220 22.05 -26.11 -18.53
CA HIS A 220 23.33 -26.38 -19.14
C HIS A 220 23.22 -27.26 -20.40
N ALA A 221 22.29 -28.23 -20.39
CA ALA A 221 22.05 -29.07 -21.58
C ALA A 221 21.42 -28.28 -22.75
N GLU A 222 20.49 -27.36 -22.45
CA GLU A 222 19.93 -26.46 -23.47
C GLU A 222 20.96 -25.47 -24.04
N ALA A 223 21.88 -24.99 -23.20
CA ALA A 223 22.95 -24.12 -23.62
C ALA A 223 24.05 -24.84 -24.45
N ALA A 224 24.20 -26.14 -24.28
CA ALA A 224 25.16 -26.98 -24.97
C ALA A 224 24.69 -27.31 -26.40
N GLN A 225 24.95 -26.40 -27.35
CA GLN A 225 24.66 -26.62 -28.80
C GLN A 225 25.75 -27.43 -29.47
N PRO A 226 25.45 -28.08 -30.62
CA PRO A 226 26.47 -28.75 -31.42
C PRO A 226 27.63 -27.80 -31.77
N GLY A 227 28.83 -28.14 -31.33
CA GLY A 227 30.03 -27.30 -31.50
C GLY A 227 30.37 -26.38 -30.33
N SER A 228 29.56 -26.38 -29.25
CA SER A 228 29.89 -25.73 -27.97
C SER A 228 30.84 -26.58 -27.13
N ALA A 229 31.25 -26.04 -25.96
CA ALA A 229 32.01 -26.79 -24.96
C ALA A 229 31.27 -28.06 -24.53
N PRO A 230 31.99 -29.19 -24.33
CA PRO A 230 31.40 -30.45 -23.91
C PRO A 230 30.76 -30.33 -22.54
N LEU A 231 29.71 -31.13 -22.28
CA LEU A 231 29.03 -31.21 -21.01
C LEU A 231 29.02 -32.67 -20.55
N SER A 232 29.52 -32.91 -19.34
CA SER A 232 29.49 -34.25 -18.74
C SER A 232 28.68 -34.21 -17.43
N VAL A 233 28.11 -35.35 -17.09
CA VAL A 233 27.38 -35.58 -15.80
C VAL A 233 27.96 -36.83 -15.15
N ALA A 234 28.08 -36.82 -13.84
CA ALA A 234 28.43 -37.99 -13.09
C ALA A 234 27.48 -38.22 -11.93
N ILE A 235 27.19 -39.47 -11.62
CA ILE A 235 26.49 -39.87 -10.39
C ILE A 235 27.48 -40.71 -9.55
N LEU A 236 27.70 -40.24 -8.33
CA LEU A 236 28.56 -40.87 -7.34
C LEU A 236 27.68 -41.48 -6.23
N ASP A 237 27.98 -42.69 -5.81
CA ASP A 237 27.33 -43.37 -4.68
C ASP A 237 28.39 -43.94 -3.75
N LEU A 238 28.23 -43.68 -2.45
CA LEU A 238 29.07 -44.28 -1.41
C LEU A 238 28.80 -45.77 -1.27
N ASP A 239 29.83 -46.59 -1.51
CA ASP A 239 29.69 -48.01 -1.43
C ASP A 239 29.37 -48.47 0.01
N TYR A 240 28.39 -49.36 0.13
CA TYR A 240 27.95 -49.90 1.41
C TYR A 240 27.57 -48.86 2.46
N PHE A 241 27.15 -47.66 2.06
CA PHE A 241 26.79 -46.56 2.98
C PHE A 241 25.75 -46.98 4.03
N LYS A 242 24.78 -47.81 3.65
CA LYS A 242 23.81 -48.37 4.60
C LYS A 242 24.52 -49.17 5.69
N SER A 243 25.54 -49.96 5.36
CA SER A 243 26.28 -50.73 6.36
C SER A 243 27.08 -49.84 7.31
N VAL A 244 27.57 -48.70 6.83
CA VAL A 244 28.21 -47.69 7.71
C VAL A 244 27.20 -47.17 8.73
N ASN A 245 25.99 -46.82 8.31
CA ASN A 245 24.94 -46.41 9.23
C ASN A 245 24.52 -47.48 10.20
N ASP A 246 24.34 -48.73 9.73
CA ASP A 246 23.90 -49.86 10.55
C ASP A 246 24.95 -50.26 11.59
N LEU A 247 26.25 -50.14 11.29
CA LEU A 247 27.34 -50.55 12.19
C LEU A 247 27.84 -49.39 13.09
N HIS A 248 27.85 -48.15 12.61
CA HIS A 248 28.48 -47.02 13.30
C HIS A 248 27.50 -45.93 13.70
N GLY A 249 26.19 -46.07 13.38
CA GLY A 249 25.15 -45.10 13.66
C GLY A 249 25.01 -44.01 12.59
N HIS A 250 23.85 -43.35 12.60
CA HIS A 250 23.53 -42.29 11.64
C HIS A 250 24.45 -41.08 11.74
N ASP A 251 24.90 -40.72 12.96
CA ASP A 251 25.82 -39.60 13.17
C ASP A 251 27.15 -39.80 12.39
N LYS A 252 27.63 -41.05 12.31
CA LYS A 252 28.82 -41.38 11.54
C LYS A 252 28.57 -41.34 10.04
N GLY A 253 27.39 -41.73 9.62
CA GLY A 253 26.96 -41.54 8.24
C GLY A 253 26.86 -40.09 7.83
N ASP A 254 26.32 -39.25 8.68
CA ASP A 254 26.21 -37.80 8.44
C ASP A 254 27.60 -37.16 8.37
N GLU A 255 28.53 -37.54 9.25
CA GLU A 255 29.95 -37.13 9.18
C GLU A 255 30.59 -37.50 7.83
N ALA A 256 30.32 -38.70 7.33
CA ALA A 256 30.81 -39.14 6.03
C ALA A 256 30.24 -38.34 4.87
N LEU A 257 28.96 -38.06 4.92
CA LEU A 257 28.29 -37.23 3.88
C LEU A 257 28.80 -35.79 3.86
N LEU A 258 29.04 -35.17 5.03
CA LEU A 258 29.61 -33.84 5.16
C LEU A 258 31.05 -33.78 4.63
N ALA A 259 31.89 -34.73 5.05
CA ALA A 259 33.28 -34.81 4.56
C ALA A 259 33.37 -35.03 3.05
N LEU A 260 32.51 -35.87 2.48
CA LEU A 260 32.42 -36.07 1.04
C LEU A 260 31.96 -34.79 0.33
N ALA A 261 30.94 -34.10 0.84
CA ALA A 261 30.44 -32.88 0.27
C ALA A 261 31.52 -31.77 0.21
N ASP A 262 32.26 -31.59 1.29
CA ASP A 262 33.37 -30.63 1.38
C ASP A 262 34.52 -30.99 0.42
N MET A 263 34.86 -32.27 0.33
CA MET A 263 35.88 -32.76 -0.62
C MET A 263 35.44 -32.51 -2.07
N LEU A 264 34.18 -32.82 -2.43
CA LEU A 264 33.66 -32.56 -3.78
C LEU A 264 33.72 -31.09 -4.16
N ARG A 265 33.33 -30.18 -3.24
CA ARG A 265 33.43 -28.72 -3.44
C ARG A 265 34.89 -28.25 -3.64
N ALA A 266 35.81 -28.81 -2.87
CA ALA A 266 37.19 -28.38 -2.91
C ALA A 266 37.96 -28.89 -4.14
N ARG A 267 37.54 -30.04 -4.71
CA ARG A 267 38.27 -30.71 -5.81
C ARG A 267 37.76 -30.40 -7.22
N LEU A 268 36.51 -29.97 -7.33
CA LEU A 268 35.90 -29.65 -8.60
C LEU A 268 36.10 -28.17 -8.98
N PRO A 269 36.17 -27.83 -10.24
CA PRO A 269 36.20 -26.43 -10.71
C PRO A 269 34.97 -25.64 -10.24
N PRO A 270 35.12 -24.32 -10.07
CA PRO A 270 34.04 -23.47 -9.56
C PRO A 270 32.75 -23.47 -10.40
N GLU A 271 32.88 -23.73 -11.70
CA GLU A 271 31.77 -23.84 -12.66
C GLU A 271 31.01 -25.16 -12.56
N SER A 272 31.55 -26.15 -11.84
CA SER A 272 30.89 -27.42 -11.62
C SER A 272 29.75 -27.31 -10.63
N VAL A 273 28.66 -28.05 -10.85
CA VAL A 273 27.53 -28.11 -9.94
C VAL A 273 27.52 -29.43 -9.20
N VAL A 274 27.48 -29.36 -7.88
CA VAL A 274 27.46 -30.53 -7.00
C VAL A 274 26.13 -30.55 -6.23
N ALA A 275 25.48 -31.71 -6.20
CA ALA A 275 24.22 -31.90 -5.49
C ALA A 275 24.19 -33.22 -4.72
N ARG A 276 23.51 -33.21 -3.59
CA ARG A 276 23.12 -34.48 -2.94
C ARG A 276 21.83 -34.96 -3.60
N TYR A 277 21.89 -36.13 -4.23
CA TYR A 277 20.83 -36.67 -5.06
C TYR A 277 19.89 -37.60 -4.30
N GLY A 278 20.41 -38.30 -3.30
CA GLY A 278 19.67 -39.23 -2.41
C GLY A 278 20.57 -39.66 -1.24
N GLY A 279 20.18 -40.54 -0.38
CA GLY A 279 20.89 -41.01 0.80
C GLY A 279 22.43 -40.83 0.78
N GLY A 280 23.16 -41.75 0.16
CA GLY A 280 24.61 -41.68 -0.09
C GLY A 280 25.00 -41.27 -1.51
N GLU A 281 24.04 -40.76 -2.31
CA GLU A 281 24.22 -40.46 -3.73
C GLU A 281 24.43 -38.95 -3.98
N PHE A 282 25.39 -38.62 -4.83
CA PHE A 282 25.73 -37.28 -5.25
C PHE A 282 25.71 -37.18 -6.78
N ALA A 283 25.21 -36.07 -7.30
CA ALA A 283 25.22 -35.77 -8.75
C ALA A 283 26.16 -34.62 -9.03
N LEU A 284 26.95 -34.75 -10.06
CA LEU A 284 27.96 -33.81 -10.47
C LEU A 284 27.68 -33.36 -11.93
N LEU A 285 27.56 -32.06 -12.14
CA LEU A 285 27.49 -31.47 -13.46
C LEU A 285 28.86 -30.85 -13.77
N LEU A 286 29.46 -31.24 -14.88
CA LEU A 286 30.83 -30.93 -15.25
C LEU A 286 30.86 -30.19 -16.59
N PRO A 287 30.63 -28.87 -16.62
CA PRO A 287 30.69 -28.07 -17.83
C PRO A 287 32.10 -28.03 -18.37
N ALA A 288 32.23 -27.90 -19.71
CA ALA A 288 33.49 -27.83 -20.44
C ALA A 288 34.43 -29.07 -20.23
N MET A 289 33.89 -30.19 -19.75
CA MET A 289 34.65 -31.45 -19.66
C MET A 289 34.14 -32.48 -20.65
N ASP A 290 35.05 -32.98 -21.51
CA ASP A 290 34.77 -34.15 -22.32
C ASP A 290 34.82 -35.47 -21.51
N ALA A 291 34.48 -36.58 -22.15
CA ALA A 291 34.44 -37.89 -21.48
C ALA A 291 35.78 -38.27 -20.80
N ALA A 292 36.91 -38.01 -21.45
CA ALA A 292 38.21 -38.33 -20.89
C ALA A 292 38.59 -37.41 -19.71
N GLN A 293 38.23 -36.14 -19.77
CA GLN A 293 38.43 -35.19 -18.68
C GLN A 293 37.56 -35.51 -17.48
N ALA A 294 36.26 -35.78 -17.70
CA ALA A 294 35.29 -36.16 -16.66
C ALA A 294 35.71 -37.51 -15.97
N MET A 295 36.13 -38.49 -16.74
CA MET A 295 36.64 -39.76 -16.20
C MET A 295 37.86 -39.54 -15.31
N ARG A 296 38.83 -38.70 -15.73
CA ARG A 296 40.01 -38.41 -14.88
C ARG A 296 39.64 -37.62 -13.63
N ALA A 297 38.71 -36.72 -13.73
CA ALA A 297 38.21 -35.99 -12.56
C ALA A 297 37.50 -36.93 -11.57
N CYS A 298 36.60 -37.78 -12.05
CA CYS A 298 35.87 -38.73 -11.24
C CYS A 298 36.81 -39.80 -10.62
N GLU A 299 37.83 -40.26 -11.33
CA GLU A 299 38.80 -41.20 -10.75
C GLU A 299 39.61 -40.57 -9.61
N ARG A 300 39.96 -39.28 -9.69
CA ARG A 300 40.56 -38.55 -8.55
C ARG A 300 39.60 -38.44 -7.38
N LEU A 301 38.33 -38.10 -7.63
CA LEU A 301 37.32 -38.04 -6.57
C LEU A 301 37.12 -39.39 -5.88
N ARG A 302 37.13 -40.51 -6.63
CA ARG A 302 37.07 -41.87 -6.08
C ARG A 302 38.25 -42.12 -5.15
N GLN A 303 39.49 -41.83 -5.61
CA GLN A 303 40.68 -41.99 -4.78
C GLN A 303 40.68 -41.11 -3.54
N ASP A 304 40.28 -39.83 -3.68
CA ASP A 304 40.19 -38.88 -2.55
C ASP A 304 39.12 -39.36 -1.52
N THR A 305 38.03 -39.99 -1.98
CA THR A 305 37.03 -40.58 -1.10
C THR A 305 37.62 -41.64 -0.17
N SER A 306 38.49 -42.51 -0.72
CA SER A 306 39.14 -43.57 0.09
C SER A 306 40.19 -43.04 1.08
N LEU A 307 40.61 -41.80 0.92
CA LEU A 307 41.58 -41.12 1.81
C LEU A 307 40.91 -40.27 2.91
N LEU A 308 39.60 -40.20 2.93
CA LEU A 308 38.87 -39.48 3.98
C LEU A 308 39.13 -40.12 5.35
N GLN A 309 39.66 -39.34 6.30
CA GLN A 309 40.04 -39.80 7.64
C GLN A 309 38.83 -39.85 8.59
N LEU A 310 37.93 -40.79 8.39
CA LEU A 310 36.70 -40.92 9.16
C LEU A 310 36.72 -42.07 10.18
N GLY A 311 37.83 -42.81 10.25
CA GLY A 311 37.95 -43.98 11.11
C GLY A 311 37.14 -45.20 10.61
N VAL A 312 36.50 -45.10 9.45
CA VAL A 312 35.80 -46.15 8.73
C VAL A 312 36.24 -46.12 7.27
N PRO A 313 36.50 -47.26 6.62
CA PRO A 313 36.85 -47.26 5.20
C PRO A 313 35.64 -46.88 4.36
N LEU A 314 35.79 -45.91 3.49
CA LEU A 314 34.78 -45.48 2.53
C LEU A 314 35.33 -45.62 1.12
N THR A 315 34.54 -46.18 0.23
CA THR A 315 34.79 -46.15 -1.23
C THR A 315 33.57 -45.61 -1.94
N ALA A 316 33.75 -45.20 -3.19
CA ALA A 316 32.66 -44.68 -4.01
C ALA A 316 32.67 -45.34 -5.39
N SER A 317 31.51 -45.66 -5.89
CA SER A 317 31.26 -46.02 -7.27
C SER A 317 30.75 -44.81 -8.04
N ILE A 318 31.27 -44.58 -9.28
CA ILE A 318 30.89 -43.39 -10.05
C ILE A 318 30.54 -43.78 -11.48
N GLY A 319 29.37 -43.34 -11.93
CA GLY A 319 28.98 -43.43 -13.35
C GLY A 319 29.09 -42.09 -14.04
N VAL A 320 29.68 -42.06 -15.21
CA VAL A 320 29.92 -40.83 -15.98
C VAL A 320 29.23 -40.95 -17.35
N ALA A 321 28.63 -39.87 -17.82
CA ALA A 321 28.14 -39.76 -19.19
C ALA A 321 28.44 -38.33 -19.74
N THR A 322 28.72 -38.24 -21.03
CA THR A 322 28.92 -36.98 -21.73
C THR A 322 27.79 -36.76 -22.72
N LEU A 323 27.29 -35.52 -22.81
CA LEU A 323 26.18 -35.14 -23.67
C LEU A 323 26.49 -35.46 -25.13
N GLN A 324 25.58 -36.12 -25.83
CA GLN A 324 25.73 -36.56 -27.22
C GLN A 324 24.66 -35.90 -28.10
N GLY A 325 25.10 -35.16 -29.11
CA GLY A 325 24.20 -34.60 -30.10
C GLY A 325 23.09 -33.72 -29.50
N ARG A 326 21.82 -34.11 -29.71
CA ARG A 326 20.63 -33.43 -29.18
C ARG A 326 19.94 -34.26 -28.10
N GLU A 327 20.70 -34.99 -27.34
CA GLU A 327 20.20 -35.78 -26.21
C GLU A 327 19.53 -34.88 -25.17
N SER A 328 18.46 -35.38 -24.52
CA SER A 328 17.83 -34.65 -23.45
C SER A 328 18.64 -34.72 -22.13
N ALA A 329 18.49 -33.73 -21.26
CA ALA A 329 19.08 -33.73 -19.94
C ALA A 329 18.71 -34.99 -19.12
N GLU A 330 17.49 -35.51 -19.30
CA GLU A 330 17.00 -36.71 -18.64
C GLU A 330 17.69 -37.97 -19.16
N ASP A 331 17.89 -38.06 -20.45
CA ASP A 331 18.57 -39.25 -21.04
C ASP A 331 20.06 -39.27 -20.71
N LEU A 332 20.72 -38.09 -20.74
CA LEU A 332 22.10 -37.95 -20.26
C LEU A 332 22.25 -38.44 -18.79
N LEU A 333 21.34 -38.04 -17.93
CA LEU A 333 21.36 -38.46 -16.53
C LEU A 333 21.10 -39.94 -16.39
N LYS A 334 20.17 -40.52 -17.11
CA LYS A 334 19.92 -41.98 -17.15
C LYS A 334 21.15 -42.75 -17.62
N ARG A 335 21.94 -42.26 -18.59
CA ARG A 335 23.18 -42.89 -18.97
C ARG A 335 24.22 -42.85 -17.84
N ALA A 336 24.35 -41.74 -17.16
CA ALA A 336 25.24 -41.66 -15.98
C ALA A 336 24.83 -42.65 -14.89
N ASP A 337 23.54 -42.82 -14.62
CA ASP A 337 23.03 -43.83 -13.71
C ASP A 337 23.33 -45.26 -14.19
N GLN A 338 23.20 -45.57 -15.47
CA GLN A 338 23.62 -46.86 -16.06
C GLN A 338 25.12 -47.12 -15.85
N GLY A 339 25.95 -46.06 -16.03
CA GLY A 339 27.39 -46.15 -15.71
C GLY A 339 27.63 -46.46 -14.24
N LEU A 340 26.91 -45.84 -13.32
CA LEU A 340 27.00 -46.16 -11.89
C LEU A 340 26.60 -47.61 -11.60
N TYR A 341 25.53 -48.09 -12.19
CA TYR A 341 25.13 -49.47 -12.08
C TYR A 341 26.21 -50.46 -12.57
N GLN A 342 26.87 -50.14 -13.68
CA GLN A 342 28.00 -50.93 -14.23
C GLN A 342 29.17 -50.92 -13.23
N ALA A 343 29.53 -49.78 -12.66
CA ALA A 343 30.59 -49.68 -11.65
C ALA A 343 30.29 -50.52 -10.44
N LYS A 344 29.06 -50.48 -9.92
CA LYS A 344 28.63 -51.33 -8.79
C LYS A 344 28.71 -52.85 -9.13
N ARG A 345 28.39 -53.25 -10.35
CA ARG A 345 28.51 -54.65 -10.81
C ARG A 345 29.95 -55.10 -11.07
N ALA A 346 30.84 -54.20 -11.47
CA ALA A 346 32.24 -54.50 -11.68
C ALA A 346 33.05 -54.73 -10.40
N GLY A 347 32.42 -54.64 -9.23
CA GLY A 347 33.06 -54.90 -7.94
C GLY A 347 33.11 -53.67 -7.03
N ARG A 348 32.46 -52.58 -7.43
CA ARG A 348 32.47 -51.26 -6.72
C ARG A 348 33.85 -50.60 -6.75
N ASP A 349 34.01 -49.49 -6.01
CA ASP A 349 35.26 -48.71 -5.93
C ASP A 349 35.89 -48.49 -7.31
N CYS A 350 35.10 -48.05 -8.28
CA CYS A 350 35.55 -47.79 -9.65
C CYS A 350 34.67 -46.75 -10.36
N VAL A 351 35.21 -46.22 -11.46
CA VAL A 351 34.49 -45.29 -12.32
C VAL A 351 34.14 -45.98 -13.64
N SER A 352 32.91 -45.85 -14.10
CA SER A 352 32.44 -46.38 -15.38
C SER A 352 31.88 -45.30 -16.29
N LEU A 353 32.33 -45.30 -17.55
CA LEU A 353 31.78 -44.45 -18.59
C LEU A 353 30.61 -45.15 -19.26
N ALA A 354 29.45 -44.50 -19.30
CA ALA A 354 28.34 -44.98 -20.12
C ALA A 354 28.55 -44.65 -21.60
N ALA A 355 28.29 -45.62 -22.45
CA ALA A 355 28.41 -45.50 -23.87
C ALA A 355 27.36 -44.56 -24.51
#